data_b92871bf5c0689c1a9961d7c281ef074
#
_entry.id   b92871bf5c0689c1a9961d7c281ef074
#
_cell.length_a   1.000
_cell.length_b   1.000
_cell.length_c   1.000
_cell.angle_alpha   90.00
_cell.angle_beta   90.00
_cell.angle_gamma   90.00
#
_symmetry.space_group_name_H-M   'P 1'
#
loop_
_entity.id
_entity.type
_entity.pdbx_description
1 polymer ?
#
loop_
_entity_poly.entity_id
_entity_poly.type
_entity_poly.pdbx_seq_one_letter_code
_entity_poly.pdbx_strand_id
1 'polypeptide(L)'
;MHQLTHRPLRLAATVAVLAAALIAALLALPREQATATPPSGTAAELLARGTIAQAGHVRVAGIKLATRGPIDVATVHVTFQPGGSTGWHVHPGPALVTVKTGRLTLHRAKGCRTRAFNAGQTFLELGPDDVNLTRNETGGVTETAVTFLLPVGAPVTVDAPAPRRCPL
;
A
#
# COMPACT_ATOMS: atom_id res chain seq x y z
N MET A 1 -14.89 74.84 -0.35
CA MET A 1 -14.68 73.95 -1.51
C MET A 1 -13.71 72.89 -1.11
N HIS A 2 -14.18 71.70 -0.77
CA HIS A 2 -13.33 70.55 -0.42
C HIS A 2 -13.59 69.43 -1.44
N GLN A 3 -12.59 69.12 -2.25
CA GLN A 3 -12.56 67.95 -3.08
C GLN A 3 -12.03 66.76 -2.24
N LEU A 4 -12.93 65.87 -1.87
CA LEU A 4 -12.56 64.60 -1.23
C LEU A 4 -12.16 63.60 -2.31
N THR A 5 -10.90 63.21 -2.28
CA THR A 5 -10.24 62.26 -3.20
C THR A 5 -10.66 60.83 -2.93
N HIS A 6 -11.50 60.22 -3.79
CA HIS A 6 -11.96 58.82 -3.72
C HIS A 6 -10.94 57.83 -4.32
N ARG A 7 -9.62 57.90 -3.97
CA ARG A 7 -8.60 57.02 -4.52
C ARG A 7 -8.30 55.70 -3.79
N PRO A 8 -8.54 55.52 -2.47
CA PRO A 8 -8.11 54.28 -1.79
C PRO A 8 -9.01 53.04 -2.07
N LEU A 9 -10.32 53.27 -2.41
CA LEU A 9 -11.25 52.14 -2.59
C LEU A 9 -10.95 51.28 -3.85
N ARG A 10 -10.43 51.91 -4.90
CA ARG A 10 -10.12 51.18 -6.15
C ARG A 10 -8.86 50.30 -6.07
N LEU A 11 -7.87 50.73 -5.30
CA LEU A 11 -6.65 49.93 -5.06
C LEU A 11 -6.94 48.65 -4.25
N ALA A 12 -7.79 48.77 -3.23
CA ALA A 12 -8.15 47.61 -2.39
C ALA A 12 -8.95 46.54 -3.18
N ALA A 13 -9.83 46.98 -4.07
CA ALA A 13 -10.63 46.07 -4.93
C ALA A 13 -9.73 45.33 -5.96
N THR A 14 -8.76 46.00 -6.57
CA THR A 14 -7.85 45.35 -7.52
C THR A 14 -6.91 44.35 -6.86
N VAL A 15 -6.41 44.64 -5.67
CA VAL A 15 -5.56 43.69 -4.89
C VAL A 15 -6.35 42.45 -4.50
N ALA A 16 -7.62 42.59 -4.07
CA ALA A 16 -8.47 41.47 -3.71
C ALA A 16 -8.78 40.56 -4.92
N VAL A 17 -9.04 41.12 -6.09
CA VAL A 17 -9.30 40.35 -7.32
C VAL A 17 -8.04 39.59 -7.78
N LEU A 18 -6.87 40.22 -7.72
CA LEU A 18 -5.61 39.54 -8.06
C LEU A 18 -5.26 38.44 -7.08
N ALA A 19 -5.49 38.61 -5.79
CA ALA A 19 -5.28 37.58 -4.78
C ALA A 19 -6.24 36.38 -4.99
N ALA A 20 -7.51 36.64 -5.29
CA ALA A 20 -8.48 35.58 -5.59
C ALA A 20 -8.12 34.81 -6.88
N ALA A 21 -7.65 35.50 -7.92
CA ALA A 21 -7.19 34.85 -9.16
C ALA A 21 -5.94 33.98 -8.95
N LEU A 22 -5.00 34.44 -8.11
CA LEU A 22 -3.81 33.65 -7.75
C LEU A 22 -4.16 32.40 -6.96
N ILE A 23 -5.07 32.48 -5.99
CA ILE A 23 -5.57 31.34 -5.22
C ILE A 23 -6.30 30.33 -6.13
N ALA A 24 -7.14 30.81 -7.06
CA ALA A 24 -7.83 29.98 -8.00
C ALA A 24 -6.84 29.27 -8.97
N ALA A 25 -5.80 29.95 -9.42
CA ALA A 25 -4.75 29.36 -10.25
C ALA A 25 -3.93 28.30 -9.50
N LEU A 26 -3.62 28.51 -8.22
CA LEU A 26 -2.95 27.51 -7.36
C LEU A 26 -3.81 26.27 -7.11
N LEU A 27 -5.13 26.43 -7.01
CA LEU A 27 -6.09 25.32 -6.84
C LEU A 27 -6.35 24.55 -8.13
N ALA A 28 -6.09 25.17 -9.29
CA ALA A 28 -6.25 24.59 -10.63
C ALA A 28 -5.01 23.82 -11.11
N LEU A 29 -3.90 23.82 -10.35
CA LEU A 29 -2.75 23.01 -10.70
C LEU A 29 -3.15 21.54 -10.72
N PRO A 30 -2.85 20.80 -11.80
CA PRO A 30 -3.13 19.36 -11.86
C PRO A 30 -2.38 18.69 -10.71
N ARG A 31 -3.13 18.10 -9.78
CA ARG A 31 -2.56 17.21 -8.78
C ARG A 31 -2.13 15.96 -9.55
N GLU A 32 -0.84 15.75 -9.69
CA GLU A 32 -0.33 14.46 -10.15
C GLU A 32 -0.90 13.38 -9.22
N GLN A 33 -1.86 12.62 -9.73
CA GLN A 33 -2.34 11.42 -9.06
C GLN A 33 -1.21 10.41 -9.14
N ALA A 34 -0.71 9.97 -8.00
CA ALA A 34 0.22 8.87 -7.96
C ALA A 34 -0.47 7.63 -8.54
N THR A 35 0.01 7.15 -9.67
CA THR A 35 -0.51 5.94 -10.32
C THR A 35 -0.07 4.71 -9.54
N ALA A 36 -0.97 3.72 -9.49
CA ALA A 36 -0.62 2.40 -8.97
C ALA A 36 0.53 1.80 -9.80
N THR A 37 1.44 1.12 -9.14
CA THR A 37 2.52 0.36 -9.80
C THR A 37 2.08 -1.09 -9.94
N PRO A 38 1.80 -1.58 -11.14
CA PRO A 38 1.38 -2.96 -11.32
C PRO A 38 2.50 -3.95 -10.97
N PRO A 39 2.16 -5.20 -10.62
CA PRO A 39 3.15 -6.25 -10.43
C PRO A 39 3.90 -6.52 -11.73
N SER A 40 5.15 -6.91 -11.63
CA SER A 40 6.02 -7.23 -12.78
C SER A 40 6.94 -8.40 -12.45
N GLY A 41 7.16 -9.31 -13.40
CA GLY A 41 8.03 -10.46 -13.22
C GLY A 41 7.60 -11.39 -12.07
N THR A 42 6.29 -11.43 -11.76
CA THR A 42 5.71 -12.31 -10.74
C THR A 42 4.61 -13.19 -11.33
N ALA A 43 4.44 -14.37 -10.78
CA ALA A 43 3.31 -15.25 -11.03
C ALA A 43 2.72 -15.70 -9.70
N ALA A 44 1.39 -15.56 -9.53
CA ALA A 44 0.67 -15.95 -8.33
C ALA A 44 -0.32 -17.07 -8.63
N GLU A 45 -0.32 -18.10 -7.81
CA GLU A 45 -1.21 -19.26 -7.88
C GLU A 45 -1.99 -19.39 -6.57
N LEU A 46 -3.32 -19.32 -6.65
CA LEU A 46 -4.19 -19.58 -5.49
C LEU A 46 -4.22 -21.09 -5.24
N LEU A 47 -3.61 -21.54 -4.15
CA LEU A 47 -3.58 -22.95 -3.77
C LEU A 47 -4.86 -23.40 -3.07
N ALA A 48 -5.39 -22.55 -2.20
CA ALA A 48 -6.61 -22.82 -1.45
C ALA A 48 -7.26 -21.54 -0.93
N ARG A 49 -8.58 -21.54 -0.79
CA ARG A 49 -9.35 -20.53 -0.05
C ARG A 49 -10.49 -21.21 0.69
N GLY A 50 -10.64 -20.92 1.97
CA GLY A 50 -11.70 -21.42 2.82
C GLY A 50 -12.16 -20.37 3.80
N THR A 51 -13.37 -20.55 4.36
CA THR A 51 -13.96 -19.59 5.29
C THR A 51 -14.03 -20.17 6.70
N ILE A 52 -13.52 -19.42 7.69
CA ILE A 52 -13.84 -19.64 9.10
C ILE A 52 -15.18 -18.94 9.34
N ALA A 53 -16.26 -19.73 9.44
CA ALA A 53 -17.64 -19.22 9.42
C ALA A 53 -18.07 -18.48 10.69
N GLN A 54 -17.39 -18.69 11.80
CA GLN A 54 -17.78 -18.15 13.11
C GLN A 54 -16.67 -17.29 13.73
N ALA A 55 -17.07 -16.28 14.50
CA ALA A 55 -16.14 -15.58 15.37
C ALA A 55 -15.48 -16.57 16.35
N GLY A 56 -14.21 -16.38 16.58
CA GLY A 56 -13.45 -17.26 17.49
C GLY A 56 -12.21 -16.61 18.03
N HIS A 57 -11.69 -17.20 19.09
CA HIS A 57 -10.39 -16.79 19.59
C HIS A 57 -9.58 -18.03 20.04
N VAL A 58 -8.30 -18.00 19.76
CA VAL A 58 -7.34 -18.98 20.21
C VAL A 58 -6.22 -18.25 20.95
N ARG A 59 -5.86 -18.76 22.12
CA ARG A 59 -4.69 -18.29 22.87
C ARG A 59 -3.91 -19.51 23.35
N VAL A 60 -2.76 -19.76 22.75
CA VAL A 60 -1.90 -20.91 23.05
C VAL A 60 -0.43 -20.54 22.78
N ALA A 61 0.47 -20.96 23.65
CA ALA A 61 1.92 -20.79 23.49
C ALA A 61 2.35 -19.34 23.11
N GLY A 62 1.72 -18.32 23.72
CA GLY A 62 2.01 -16.92 23.43
C GLY A 62 1.36 -16.36 22.14
N ILE A 63 0.69 -17.21 21.35
CA ILE A 63 -0.03 -16.80 20.15
C ILE A 63 -1.46 -16.43 20.50
N LYS A 64 -1.94 -15.30 19.95
CA LYS A 64 -3.34 -14.89 20.03
C LYS A 64 -3.88 -14.67 18.63
N LEU A 65 -4.90 -15.45 18.26
CA LEU A 65 -5.72 -15.22 17.07
C LEU A 65 -7.14 -14.92 17.54
N ALA A 66 -7.74 -13.83 17.05
CA ALA A 66 -9.11 -13.48 17.38
C ALA A 66 -9.81 -12.92 16.14
N THR A 67 -10.99 -13.43 15.85
CA THR A 67 -11.87 -12.94 14.78
C THR A 67 -13.19 -12.51 15.38
N ARG A 68 -13.77 -11.39 14.88
CA ARG A 68 -15.08 -10.89 15.36
C ARG A 68 -16.26 -11.42 14.56
N GLY A 69 -15.99 -12.12 13.47
CA GLY A 69 -16.97 -12.68 12.56
C GLY A 69 -16.31 -13.61 11.55
N PRO A 70 -17.02 -14.00 10.49
CA PRO A 70 -16.48 -14.83 9.43
C PRO A 70 -15.27 -14.14 8.76
N ILE A 71 -14.26 -14.94 8.44
CA ILE A 71 -13.09 -14.52 7.65
C ILE A 71 -12.74 -15.58 6.62
N ASP A 72 -12.15 -15.17 5.51
CA ASP A 72 -11.51 -16.08 4.58
C ASP A 72 -10.04 -16.26 4.95
N VAL A 73 -9.57 -17.49 4.80
CA VAL A 73 -8.16 -17.86 4.80
C VAL A 73 -7.80 -18.28 3.39
N ALA A 74 -6.86 -17.56 2.77
CA ALA A 74 -6.37 -17.89 1.43
C ALA A 74 -4.88 -18.20 1.48
N THR A 75 -4.46 -19.24 0.77
CA THR A 75 -3.04 -19.59 0.60
C THR A 75 -2.66 -19.44 -0.87
N VAL A 76 -1.61 -18.66 -1.11
CA VAL A 76 -1.12 -18.33 -2.45
C VAL A 76 0.36 -18.67 -2.54
N HIS A 77 0.76 -19.32 -3.64
CA HIS A 77 2.16 -19.46 -4.03
C HIS A 77 2.52 -18.31 -4.97
N VAL A 78 3.63 -17.62 -4.70
CA VAL A 78 4.10 -16.54 -5.58
C VAL A 78 5.54 -16.82 -5.97
N THR A 79 5.80 -16.79 -7.29
CA THR A 79 7.12 -16.89 -7.89
C THR A 79 7.55 -15.51 -8.36
N PHE A 80 8.76 -15.10 -8.01
CA PHE A 80 9.39 -13.85 -8.42
C PHE A 80 10.61 -14.16 -9.30
N GLN A 81 10.58 -13.72 -10.54
CA GLN A 81 11.76 -13.69 -11.39
C GLN A 81 12.81 -12.70 -10.87
N PRO A 82 14.08 -12.75 -11.29
CA PRO A 82 15.05 -11.70 -10.97
C PRO A 82 14.52 -10.32 -11.31
N GLY A 83 14.53 -9.39 -10.33
CA GLY A 83 13.95 -8.07 -10.44
C GLY A 83 12.42 -8.01 -10.31
N GLY A 84 11.74 -9.15 -10.21
CA GLY A 84 10.28 -9.21 -10.08
C GLY A 84 9.76 -8.52 -8.82
N SER A 85 8.62 -7.86 -8.94
CA SER A 85 8.01 -7.03 -7.90
C SER A 85 6.48 -7.18 -7.87
N THR A 86 5.90 -7.13 -6.68
CA THR A 86 4.43 -7.07 -6.51
C THR A 86 3.82 -5.73 -6.92
N GLY A 87 4.64 -4.70 -7.14
CA GLY A 87 4.14 -3.32 -7.15
C GLY A 87 3.74 -2.86 -5.74
N TRP A 88 3.46 -1.56 -5.59
CA TRP A 88 2.94 -1.01 -4.33
C TRP A 88 1.49 -1.43 -4.14
N HIS A 89 1.17 -2.03 -2.99
CA HIS A 89 -0.15 -2.55 -2.71
C HIS A 89 -0.46 -2.57 -1.21
N VAL A 90 -1.69 -2.90 -0.89
CA VAL A 90 -2.17 -3.24 0.45
C VAL A 90 -2.97 -4.55 0.41
N HIS A 91 -3.23 -5.11 1.57
CA HIS A 91 -4.14 -6.24 1.75
C HIS A 91 -5.35 -5.83 2.58
N PRO A 92 -6.57 -6.33 2.31
CA PRO A 92 -7.75 -6.07 3.15
C PRO A 92 -7.64 -6.62 4.57
N GLY A 93 -6.67 -7.51 4.82
CA GLY A 93 -6.36 -8.09 6.12
C GLY A 93 -4.89 -8.49 6.21
N PRO A 94 -4.41 -9.03 7.32
CA PRO A 94 -3.02 -9.40 7.47
C PRO A 94 -2.61 -10.57 6.57
N ALA A 95 -1.35 -10.53 6.10
CA ALA A 95 -0.72 -11.61 5.36
C ALA A 95 0.57 -12.08 6.04
N LEU A 96 0.78 -13.38 6.07
CA LEU A 96 2.00 -14.04 6.50
C LEU A 96 2.75 -14.50 5.25
N VAL A 97 3.89 -13.90 4.97
CA VAL A 97 4.69 -14.21 3.78
C VAL A 97 5.91 -15.02 4.22
N THR A 98 5.95 -16.30 3.82
CA THR A 98 7.07 -17.20 4.08
C THR A 98 7.90 -17.35 2.81
N VAL A 99 9.18 -17.03 2.87
CA VAL A 99 10.12 -17.25 1.77
C VAL A 99 10.47 -18.73 1.72
N LYS A 100 10.10 -19.42 0.63
CA LYS A 100 10.40 -20.85 0.40
C LYS A 100 11.82 -21.04 -0.12
N THR A 101 12.17 -20.28 -1.16
CA THR A 101 13.48 -20.31 -1.82
C THR A 101 13.95 -18.90 -2.14
N GLY A 102 15.26 -18.71 -2.23
CA GLY A 102 15.84 -17.43 -2.59
C GLY A 102 15.82 -16.40 -1.46
N ARG A 103 15.61 -15.14 -1.83
CA ARG A 103 15.59 -13.97 -0.92
C ARG A 103 14.63 -12.93 -1.45
N LEU A 104 13.78 -12.40 -0.59
CA LEU A 104 12.81 -11.36 -0.94
C LEU A 104 13.03 -10.12 -0.09
N THR A 105 12.93 -8.94 -0.68
CA THR A 105 13.03 -7.65 0.00
C THR A 105 11.65 -7.03 0.14
N LEU A 106 11.26 -6.70 1.37
CA LEU A 106 10.06 -5.96 1.71
C LEU A 106 10.40 -4.49 1.84
N HIS A 107 9.69 -3.64 1.08
CA HIS A 107 9.72 -2.18 1.16
C HIS A 107 8.40 -1.69 1.73
N ARG A 108 8.43 -0.87 2.78
CA ARG A 108 7.25 -0.26 3.40
C ARG A 108 7.22 1.23 3.16
N ALA A 109 6.08 1.76 2.72
CA ALA A 109 5.89 3.19 2.52
C ALA A 109 6.06 3.97 3.82
N LYS A 110 5.59 3.43 4.95
CA LYS A 110 5.70 4.06 6.25
C LYS A 110 7.16 4.10 6.73
N GLY A 111 7.77 5.28 6.63
CA GLY A 111 9.15 5.52 7.03
C GLY A 111 10.18 4.98 6.05
N CYS A 112 9.79 4.63 4.82
CA CYS A 112 10.66 4.11 3.76
C CYS A 112 11.56 2.96 4.24
N ARG A 113 11.00 2.05 5.03
CA ARG A 113 11.77 0.96 5.65
C ARG A 113 11.89 -0.21 4.69
N THR A 114 13.10 -0.73 4.60
CA THR A 114 13.44 -1.88 3.76
C THR A 114 14.03 -2.99 4.61
N ARG A 115 13.61 -4.22 4.38
CA ARG A 115 14.15 -5.40 5.04
C ARG A 115 14.12 -6.62 4.12
N ALA A 116 15.25 -7.33 4.05
CA ALA A 116 15.36 -8.57 3.29
C ALA A 116 15.11 -9.80 4.18
N PHE A 117 14.52 -10.84 3.57
CA PHE A 117 14.18 -12.11 4.19
C PHE A 117 14.71 -13.25 3.32
N ASN A 118 15.41 -14.18 3.91
CA ASN A 118 15.94 -15.38 3.25
C ASN A 118 14.96 -16.55 3.33
N ALA A 119 15.21 -17.59 2.58
CA ALA A 119 14.48 -18.85 2.68
C ALA A 119 14.37 -19.33 4.15
N GLY A 120 13.19 -19.81 4.53
CA GLY A 120 12.83 -20.22 5.89
C GLY A 120 12.37 -19.06 6.80
N GLN A 121 12.47 -17.80 6.38
CA GLN A 121 11.99 -16.65 7.15
C GLN A 121 10.57 -16.25 6.75
N THR A 122 9.83 -15.75 7.73
CA THR A 122 8.47 -15.22 7.54
C THR A 122 8.39 -13.77 8.00
N PHE A 123 7.62 -12.96 7.27
CA PHE A 123 7.26 -11.61 7.69
C PHE A 123 5.75 -11.38 7.60
N LEU A 124 5.30 -10.32 8.26
CA LEU A 124 3.89 -9.92 8.27
C LEU A 124 3.70 -8.66 7.43
N GLU A 125 2.64 -8.65 6.64
CA GLU A 125 2.04 -7.46 6.04
C GLU A 125 0.74 -7.18 6.81
N LEU A 126 0.60 -5.93 7.32
CA LEU A 126 -0.28 -5.67 8.45
C LEU A 126 -1.73 -5.30 8.06
N GLY A 127 -2.04 -5.28 6.76
CA GLY A 127 -3.39 -4.99 6.29
C GLY A 127 -3.53 -3.63 5.57
N PRO A 128 -4.73 -3.01 5.59
CA PRO A 128 -5.07 -1.92 4.67
C PRO A 128 -4.25 -0.62 4.85
N ASP A 129 -3.68 -0.40 6.03
CA ASP A 129 -2.86 0.78 6.31
C ASP A 129 -1.36 0.55 6.10
N ASP A 130 -0.95 -0.64 5.66
CA ASP A 130 0.44 -1.03 5.45
C ASP A 130 0.76 -1.09 3.96
N VAL A 131 0.88 0.07 3.32
CA VAL A 131 1.31 0.14 1.91
C VAL A 131 2.73 -0.38 1.79
N ASN A 132 2.89 -1.44 1.03
CA ASN A 132 4.16 -2.14 0.89
C ASN A 132 4.39 -2.62 -0.56
N LEU A 133 5.61 -3.06 -0.82
CA LEU A 133 6.04 -3.69 -2.06
C LEU A 133 7.06 -4.75 -1.69
N THR A 134 6.94 -5.94 -2.28
CA THR A 134 7.97 -6.96 -2.19
C THR A 134 8.69 -7.13 -3.53
N ARG A 135 10.01 -7.30 -3.48
CA ARG A 135 10.84 -7.40 -4.67
C ARG A 135 11.92 -8.45 -4.52
N ASN A 136 12.15 -9.21 -5.58
CA ASN A 136 13.32 -10.07 -5.72
C ASN A 136 14.49 -9.24 -6.27
N GLU A 137 15.40 -8.85 -5.41
CA GLU A 137 16.60 -8.07 -5.75
C GLU A 137 17.82 -8.98 -6.02
N THR A 138 17.60 -10.27 -6.26
CA THR A 138 18.65 -11.24 -6.53
C THR A 138 18.69 -11.64 -8.00
N GLY A 139 19.75 -12.31 -8.41
CA GLY A 139 19.88 -12.86 -9.76
C GLY A 139 19.19 -14.22 -9.97
N GLY A 140 18.62 -14.83 -8.93
CA GLY A 140 17.90 -16.11 -8.98
C GLY A 140 16.40 -15.95 -8.78
N VAL A 141 15.65 -17.02 -9.03
CA VAL A 141 14.20 -17.06 -8.75
C VAL A 141 13.97 -17.12 -7.23
N THR A 142 12.98 -16.39 -6.74
CA THR A 142 12.50 -16.44 -5.37
C THR A 142 11.06 -16.94 -5.34
N GLU A 143 10.75 -17.82 -4.41
CA GLU A 143 9.40 -18.34 -4.22
C GLU A 143 8.91 -18.09 -2.80
N THR A 144 7.62 -17.81 -2.66
CA THR A 144 6.96 -17.61 -1.37
C THR A 144 5.68 -18.42 -1.25
N ALA A 145 5.32 -18.77 -0.02
CA ALA A 145 3.98 -19.19 0.36
C ALA A 145 3.37 -18.08 1.21
N VAL A 146 2.21 -17.58 0.82
CA VAL A 146 1.53 -16.48 1.50
C VAL A 146 0.20 -16.97 2.05
N THR A 147 -0.02 -16.77 3.36
CA THR A 147 -1.31 -17.01 3.99
C THR A 147 -1.95 -15.70 4.36
N PHE A 148 -3.14 -15.46 3.80
CA PHE A 148 -3.95 -14.27 4.03
C PHE A 148 -5.10 -14.58 4.99
N LEU A 149 -5.40 -13.62 5.88
CA LEU A 149 -6.61 -13.62 6.72
C LEU A 149 -7.45 -12.40 6.28
N LEU A 150 -8.56 -12.63 5.59
CA LEU A 150 -9.27 -11.59 4.84
C LEU A 150 -10.74 -11.47 5.29
N PRO A 151 -11.38 -10.32 5.12
CA PRO A 151 -12.83 -10.26 5.07
C PRO A 151 -13.37 -11.23 4.00
N VAL A 152 -14.53 -11.86 4.26
CA VAL A 152 -15.14 -12.82 3.32
C VAL A 152 -15.35 -12.18 1.95
N GLY A 153 -14.88 -12.88 0.90
CA GLY A 153 -15.00 -12.44 -0.49
C GLY A 153 -14.01 -11.34 -0.92
N ALA A 154 -13.20 -10.79 0.00
CA ALA A 154 -12.25 -9.74 -0.35
C ALA A 154 -11.13 -10.24 -1.29
N PRO A 155 -10.59 -9.39 -2.17
CA PRO A 155 -9.41 -9.73 -2.96
C PRO A 155 -8.19 -9.94 -2.05
N VAL A 156 -7.20 -10.71 -2.50
CA VAL A 156 -5.95 -10.90 -1.74
C VAL A 156 -5.06 -9.65 -1.77
N THR A 157 -5.17 -8.83 -2.80
CA THR A 157 -4.34 -7.63 -3.01
C THR A 157 -5.18 -6.49 -3.59
N VAL A 158 -4.87 -5.28 -3.18
CA VAL A 158 -5.42 -4.03 -3.74
C VAL A 158 -4.25 -3.12 -4.07
N ASP A 159 -4.14 -2.71 -5.33
CA ASP A 159 -3.07 -1.82 -5.80
C ASP A 159 -3.10 -0.47 -5.06
N ALA A 160 -1.93 0.04 -4.77
CA ALA A 160 -1.76 1.33 -4.09
C ALA A 160 -0.81 2.24 -4.88
N PRO A 161 -0.95 3.57 -4.73
CA PRO A 161 -0.02 4.51 -5.31
C PRO A 161 1.38 4.36 -4.72
N ALA A 162 2.40 4.53 -5.57
CA ALA A 162 3.77 4.61 -5.11
C ALA A 162 3.96 5.78 -4.13
N PRO A 163 4.64 5.58 -2.99
CA PRO A 163 4.89 6.66 -2.05
C PRO A 163 5.89 7.67 -2.66
N ARG A 164 5.53 8.95 -2.67
CA ARG A 164 6.32 10.02 -3.31
C ARG A 164 7.75 10.19 -2.76
N ARG A 165 8.02 9.70 -1.55
CA ARG A 165 9.28 9.93 -0.81
C ARG A 165 10.13 8.69 -0.62
N CYS A 166 9.72 7.53 -1.12
CA CYS A 166 10.47 6.28 -0.96
C CYS A 166 11.00 5.84 -2.34
N PRO A 167 12.24 6.18 -2.70
CA PRO A 167 12.86 5.64 -3.91
C PRO A 167 13.04 4.12 -3.77
N LEU A 168 12.87 3.40 -4.89
CA LEU A 168 13.17 1.96 -5.04
C LEU A 168 14.53 1.78 -5.64
#